data_1761d7d6d35aa1a1827fe1a38fd1d00c
#
_entry.id   1761d7d6d35aa1a1827fe1a38fd1d00c
#
_cell.length_a   1.000
_cell.length_b   1.000
_cell.length_c   1.000
_cell.angle_alpha   90.00
_cell.angle_beta   90.00
_cell.angle_gamma   90.00
#
_symmetry.space_group_name_H-M   'P 1'
#
loop_
_entity.id
_entity.type
_entity.pdbx_description
1 polymer ?
#
loop_
_entity_poly.entity_id
_entity_poly.type
_entity_poly.pdbx_seq_one_letter_code
_entity_poly.pdbx_strand_id
1 'polypeptide(L)'
;IGDYIIDGLSIVGRVVNINSNTSEVVTVKSINYGDEVFINGKSYIVSGTNNNHLSFLRQKESTEIPDLQSGDIAVVHLDNVILRLGIVSFENNQPILLTSDITNLENLRAVTND
;
A
#
# COMPACT_ATOMS: atom_id res chain seq x y z
N ILE A 1 -4.58 14.44 -6.92
CA ILE A 1 -3.30 13.99 -6.35
C ILE A 1 -3.59 13.31 -5.02
N GLY A 2 -2.92 12.19 -4.78
CA GLY A 2 -3.11 11.41 -3.57
C GLY A 2 -4.23 10.39 -3.62
N ASP A 3 -5.06 10.39 -4.66
CA ASP A 3 -6.11 9.40 -4.82
C ASP A 3 -5.49 8.01 -4.99
N TYR A 4 -6.17 7.01 -4.44
CA TYR A 4 -5.76 5.61 -4.61
C TYR A 4 -6.30 5.05 -5.91
N ILE A 5 -5.48 4.29 -6.60
CA ILE A 5 -5.91 3.48 -7.74
C ILE A 5 -6.10 2.07 -7.23
N ILE A 6 -7.29 1.52 -7.43
CA ILE A 6 -7.66 0.22 -6.89
C ILE A 6 -8.13 -0.74 -7.97
N ASP A 7 -7.97 -2.03 -7.68
CA ASP A 7 -8.56 -3.13 -8.42
C ASP A 7 -9.40 -3.92 -7.39
N GLY A 8 -10.73 -3.84 -7.53
CA GLY A 8 -11.61 -4.29 -6.46
C GLY A 8 -11.44 -3.43 -5.22
N LEU A 9 -11.01 -4.01 -4.11
CA LEU A 9 -10.69 -3.30 -2.86
C LEU A 9 -9.18 -3.31 -2.57
N SER A 10 -8.37 -3.73 -3.54
CA SER A 10 -6.91 -3.80 -3.39
C SER A 10 -6.24 -2.58 -4.02
N ILE A 11 -5.36 -1.94 -3.28
CA ILE A 11 -4.61 -0.78 -3.77
C ILE A 11 -3.50 -1.27 -4.70
N VAL A 12 -3.42 -0.66 -5.89
CA VAL A 12 -2.34 -0.93 -6.86
C VAL A 12 -1.47 0.28 -7.14
N GLY A 13 -1.87 1.46 -6.70
CA GLY A 13 -1.06 2.67 -6.87
C GLY A 13 -1.72 3.91 -6.31
N ARG A 14 -1.06 5.06 -6.48
CA ARG A 14 -1.58 6.37 -6.10
C ARG A 14 -1.26 7.40 -7.19
N VAL A 15 -2.16 8.36 -7.35
CA VAL A 15 -1.95 9.47 -8.27
C VAL A 15 -0.98 10.47 -7.65
N VAL A 16 0.12 10.76 -8.33
CA VAL A 16 1.17 11.67 -7.84
C VAL A 16 1.23 12.96 -8.63
N ASN A 17 0.67 13.00 -9.85
CA ASN A 17 0.68 14.19 -10.68
C ASN A 17 -0.52 14.16 -11.63
N ILE A 18 -1.11 15.32 -11.90
CA ILE A 18 -2.23 15.46 -12.83
C ILE A 18 -1.88 16.55 -13.85
N ASN A 19 -1.89 16.18 -15.12
CA ASN A 19 -1.79 17.09 -16.25
C ASN A 19 -3.16 17.30 -16.89
N SER A 20 -3.26 18.15 -17.89
CA SER A 20 -4.54 18.48 -18.52
C SER A 20 -5.26 17.26 -19.10
N ASN A 21 -4.53 16.25 -19.57
CA ASN A 21 -5.11 15.08 -20.24
C ASN A 21 -4.65 13.76 -19.64
N THR A 22 -3.73 13.76 -18.66
CA THR A 22 -3.16 12.53 -18.11
C THR A 22 -2.94 12.65 -16.61
N SER A 23 -2.85 11.49 -15.97
CA SER A 23 -2.47 11.39 -14.55
C SER A 23 -1.27 10.46 -14.44
N GLU A 24 -0.31 10.85 -13.62
CA GLU A 24 0.85 9.99 -13.31
C GLU A 24 0.56 9.20 -12.04
N VAL A 25 0.74 7.90 -12.13
CA VAL A 25 0.45 6.96 -11.03
C VAL A 25 1.74 6.26 -10.62
N VAL A 26 2.03 6.28 -9.31
CA VAL A 26 3.11 5.48 -8.73
C VAL A 26 2.49 4.17 -8.25
N THR A 27 2.97 3.04 -8.77
CA THR A 27 2.49 1.73 -8.35
C THR A 27 3.03 1.37 -6.98
N VAL A 28 2.35 0.45 -6.28
CA VAL A 28 2.75 0.02 -4.93
C VAL A 28 4.11 -0.68 -4.91
N LYS A 29 4.63 -1.10 -6.07
CA LYS A 29 5.95 -1.72 -6.16
C LYS A 29 7.08 -0.71 -6.26
N SER A 30 6.78 0.54 -6.67
CA SER A 30 7.79 1.56 -6.90
C SER A 30 8.49 1.96 -5.60
N ILE A 31 9.81 2.18 -5.68
CA ILE A 31 10.57 2.73 -4.56
C ILE A 31 10.07 4.11 -4.13
N ASN A 32 9.33 4.80 -5.01
CA ASN A 32 8.74 6.10 -4.70
C ASN A 32 7.40 5.99 -3.98
N TYR A 33 6.86 4.80 -3.81
CA TYR A 33 5.62 4.61 -3.07
C TYR A 33 5.91 4.55 -1.58
N GLY A 34 5.15 5.30 -0.80
CA GLY A 34 5.20 5.24 0.65
C GLY A 34 3.81 5.48 1.21
N ASP A 35 3.49 4.85 2.34
CA ASP A 35 2.18 5.02 2.93
C ASP A 35 2.18 4.62 4.39
N GLU A 36 1.16 5.10 5.10
CA GLU A 36 0.81 4.66 6.44
C GLU A 36 -0.33 3.65 6.33
N VAL A 37 -0.15 2.51 6.97
CA VAL A 37 -1.14 1.42 6.93
C VAL A 37 -1.45 0.96 8.34
N PHE A 38 -2.57 0.26 8.48
CA PHE A 38 -2.99 -0.35 9.74
C PHE A 38 -2.98 -1.86 9.62
N ILE A 39 -2.37 -2.51 10.61
CA ILE A 39 -2.35 -3.97 10.73
C ILE A 39 -2.73 -4.29 12.17
N ASN A 40 -3.85 -5.01 12.33
CA ASN A 40 -4.40 -5.35 13.65
C ASN A 40 -4.58 -4.12 14.56
N GLY A 41 -4.98 -2.98 13.96
CA GLY A 41 -5.25 -1.75 14.69
C GLY A 41 -4.04 -0.92 15.03
N LYS A 42 -2.85 -1.32 14.64
CA LYS A 42 -1.61 -0.56 14.84
C LYS A 42 -1.14 0.07 13.54
N SER A 43 -0.52 1.24 13.63
CA SER A 43 -0.05 2.00 12.48
C SER A 43 1.39 1.65 12.14
N TYR A 44 1.64 1.43 10.84
CA TYR A 44 2.97 1.13 10.31
C TYR A 44 3.25 2.01 9.10
N ILE A 45 4.52 2.29 8.87
CA ILE A 45 4.98 3.02 7.69
C ILE A 45 5.71 2.03 6.79
N VAL A 46 5.29 1.99 5.52
CA VAL A 46 5.85 1.07 4.52
C VAL A 46 6.35 1.87 3.32
N SER A 47 7.30 1.29 2.60
CA SER A 47 7.79 1.87 1.34
C SER A 47 8.05 0.80 0.31
N GLY A 48 7.91 1.17 -0.97
CA GLY A 48 8.16 0.27 -2.08
C GLY A 48 9.65 -0.03 -2.26
N THR A 49 9.92 -1.19 -2.85
CA THR A 49 11.29 -1.70 -3.04
C THR A 49 11.62 -1.98 -4.51
N ASN A 50 10.71 -1.65 -5.46
CA ASN A 50 10.78 -2.04 -6.87
C ASN A 50 10.66 -3.55 -7.10
N ASN A 51 10.20 -4.28 -6.09
CA ASN A 51 9.90 -5.70 -6.16
C ASN A 51 8.41 -5.93 -5.94
N ASN A 52 7.98 -7.19 -5.87
CA ASN A 52 6.58 -7.53 -5.64
C ASN A 52 6.13 -7.32 -4.20
N HIS A 53 6.89 -6.60 -3.41
CA HIS A 53 6.58 -6.38 -2.00
C HIS A 53 7.02 -4.99 -1.56
N LEU A 54 6.45 -4.55 -0.43
CA LEU A 54 6.83 -3.33 0.27
C LEU A 54 7.61 -3.69 1.53
N SER A 55 8.61 -2.89 1.85
CA SER A 55 9.36 -3.06 3.09
C SER A 55 8.69 -2.30 4.22
N PHE A 56 8.68 -2.89 5.41
CA PHE A 56 8.30 -2.17 6.61
C PHE A 56 9.47 -1.30 7.06
N LEU A 57 9.21 -0.02 7.31
CA LEU A 57 10.20 0.87 7.88
C LEU A 57 10.19 0.78 9.40
N ARG A 58 9.00 0.91 10.00
CA ARG A 58 8.84 0.87 11.45
C ARG A 58 7.36 1.02 11.81
N GLN A 59 7.04 0.68 13.04
CA GLN A 59 5.77 1.09 13.64
C GLN A 59 5.82 2.62 13.85
N LYS A 60 4.74 3.32 13.50
CA LYS A 60 4.73 4.78 13.42
C LYS A 60 5.19 5.48 14.69
N GLU A 61 4.75 5.00 15.84
CA GLU A 61 5.03 5.62 17.14
C GLU A 61 6.02 4.86 17.99
N SER A 62 6.77 3.94 17.37
CA SER A 62 7.71 3.08 18.09
C SER A 62 8.91 2.77 17.21
N THR A 63 10.08 2.62 17.83
CA THR A 63 11.29 2.15 17.16
C THR A 63 11.47 0.64 17.31
N GLU A 64 10.55 -0.04 17.98
CA GLU A 64 10.61 -1.47 18.18
C GLU A 64 10.32 -2.22 16.87
N ILE A 65 10.81 -3.45 16.79
CA ILE A 65 10.54 -4.34 15.66
C ILE A 65 9.04 -4.66 15.67
N PRO A 66 8.35 -4.54 14.52
CA PRO A 66 6.92 -4.86 14.47
C PRO A 66 6.63 -6.29 14.90
N ASP A 67 5.60 -6.48 15.72
CA ASP A 67 5.11 -7.79 16.12
C ASP A 67 4.01 -8.23 15.15
N LEU A 68 4.42 -8.85 14.06
CA LEU A 68 3.55 -9.21 12.95
C LEU A 68 3.62 -10.71 12.70
N GLN A 69 2.54 -11.25 12.12
CA GLN A 69 2.45 -12.65 11.74
C GLN A 69 2.15 -12.76 10.25
N SER A 70 2.67 -13.82 9.63
CA SER A 70 2.35 -14.13 8.25
C SER A 70 0.83 -14.28 8.08
N GLY A 71 0.28 -13.64 7.05
CA GLY A 71 -1.15 -13.62 6.79
C GLY A 71 -1.90 -12.41 7.34
N ASP A 72 -1.26 -11.60 8.18
CA ASP A 72 -1.87 -10.35 8.64
C ASP A 72 -2.12 -9.43 7.44
N ILE A 73 -3.26 -8.71 7.48
CA ILE A 73 -3.67 -7.87 6.36
C ILE A 73 -3.40 -6.41 6.69
N ALA A 74 -2.70 -5.72 5.79
CA ALA A 74 -2.46 -4.29 5.88
C ALA A 74 -3.56 -3.55 5.13
N VAL A 75 -4.18 -2.58 5.79
CA VAL A 75 -5.30 -1.82 5.23
C VAL A 75 -5.07 -0.32 5.36
N VAL A 76 -5.72 0.42 4.47
CA VAL A 76 -5.82 1.88 4.53
C VAL A 76 -7.29 2.20 4.78
N HIS A 77 -7.54 3.00 5.82
CA HIS A 77 -8.90 3.43 6.17
C HIS A 77 -9.20 4.77 5.53
N LEU A 78 -10.21 4.78 4.67
CA LEU A 78 -10.81 6.00 4.13
C LEU A 78 -12.18 6.18 4.78
N ASP A 79 -12.79 7.36 4.60
CA ASP A 79 -14.05 7.69 5.29
C ASP A 79 -15.15 6.66 5.05
N ASN A 80 -15.26 6.15 3.82
CA ASN A 80 -16.36 5.28 3.43
C ASN A 80 -15.95 3.87 3.04
N VAL A 81 -14.65 3.55 3.09
CA VAL A 81 -14.17 2.27 2.60
C VAL A 81 -12.84 1.90 3.26
N ILE A 82 -12.62 0.61 3.42
CA ILE A 82 -11.33 0.06 3.84
C ILE A 82 -10.70 -0.61 2.63
N LEU A 83 -9.51 -0.15 2.27
CA LEU A 83 -8.77 -0.67 1.13
C LEU A 83 -7.63 -1.55 1.62
N ARG A 84 -7.39 -2.67 0.94
CA ARG A 84 -6.31 -3.58 1.28
C ARG A 84 -5.06 -3.22 0.49
N LEU A 85 -3.94 -3.03 1.20
CA LEU A 85 -2.65 -2.79 0.56
C LEU A 85 -1.90 -4.09 0.29
N GLY A 86 -1.90 -4.99 1.23
CA GLY A 86 -1.18 -6.25 1.05
C GLY A 86 -1.31 -7.18 2.24
N ILE A 87 -0.59 -8.27 2.19
CA ILE A 87 -0.60 -9.32 3.20
C ILE A 87 0.83 -9.49 3.72
N VAL A 88 0.98 -9.59 5.05
CA VAL A 88 2.28 -9.77 5.68
C VAL A 88 2.85 -11.14 5.32
N SER A 89 4.10 -11.15 4.95
CA SER A 89 4.91 -12.35 4.78
C SER A 89 6.30 -12.08 5.36
N PHE A 90 7.17 -13.08 5.37
CA PHE A 90 8.52 -12.93 5.88
C PHE A 90 9.52 -13.40 4.85
N GLU A 91 10.59 -12.61 4.68
CA GLU A 91 11.71 -12.93 3.83
C GLU A 91 12.98 -12.68 4.64
N ASN A 92 13.82 -13.70 4.79
CA ASN A 92 15.04 -13.62 5.62
C ASN A 92 14.76 -13.10 7.03
N ASN A 93 13.65 -13.54 7.64
CA ASN A 93 13.19 -13.12 8.96
C ASN A 93 12.79 -11.65 9.07
N GLN A 94 12.58 -10.98 7.94
CA GLN A 94 12.10 -9.59 7.89
C GLN A 94 10.66 -9.56 7.41
N PRO A 95 9.78 -8.79 8.05
CA PRO A 95 8.40 -8.64 7.56
C PRO A 95 8.37 -7.82 6.27
N ILE A 96 7.58 -8.29 5.32
CA ILE A 96 7.31 -7.62 4.06
C ILE A 96 5.82 -7.66 3.79
N LEU A 97 5.35 -6.80 2.89
CA LEU A 97 3.98 -6.87 2.38
C LEU A 97 3.99 -7.39 0.96
N LEU A 98 3.22 -8.44 0.73
CA LEU A 98 2.95 -8.92 -0.62
C LEU A 98 1.76 -8.12 -1.15
N THR A 99 2.00 -7.36 -2.22
CA THR A 99 1.02 -6.42 -2.77
C THR A 99 0.41 -6.97 -4.06
N SER A 100 -0.73 -6.38 -4.46
CA SER A 100 -1.42 -6.76 -5.69
C SER A 100 -0.77 -6.12 -6.91
N ASP A 101 -0.82 -6.82 -8.04
CA ASP A 101 -0.39 -6.31 -9.34
C ASP A 101 -1.57 -5.73 -10.11
N ILE A 102 -1.25 -4.84 -11.06
CA ILE A 102 -2.20 -4.42 -12.07
C ILE A 102 -2.32 -5.55 -13.08
N THR A 103 -3.47 -6.24 -13.09
CA THR A 103 -3.72 -7.36 -13.98
C THR A 103 -4.63 -7.00 -15.16
N ASN A 104 -5.49 -6.01 -14.98
CA ASN A 104 -6.42 -5.58 -16.03
C ASN A 104 -6.72 -4.09 -15.85
N LEU A 105 -6.28 -3.27 -16.81
CA LEU A 105 -6.47 -1.83 -16.78
C LEU A 105 -7.95 -1.42 -16.81
N GLU A 106 -8.82 -2.25 -17.38
CA GLU A 106 -10.25 -1.94 -17.47
C GLU A 106 -10.96 -1.98 -16.11
N ASN A 107 -10.38 -2.67 -15.13
CA ASN A 107 -10.97 -2.80 -13.80
C ASN A 107 -10.47 -1.77 -12.79
N LEU A 108 -9.57 -0.89 -13.21
CA LEU A 108 -8.99 0.08 -12.30
C LEU A 108 -9.96 1.22 -12.00
N ARG A 109 -9.97 1.66 -10.76
CA ARG A 109 -10.78 2.79 -10.29
C ARG A 109 -9.92 3.70 -9.41
N ALA A 110 -10.27 4.99 -9.41
CA ALA A 110 -9.68 5.96 -8.51
C ALA A 110 -10.59 6.19 -7.31
N VAL A 111 -10.01 6.24 -6.11
CA VAL A 111 -10.72 6.51 -4.87
C VAL A 111 -10.07 7.70 -4.18
N THR A 112 -10.89 8.69 -3.85
CA THR A 112 -10.44 9.93 -3.22
C THR A 112 -9.88 9.66 -1.83
N ASN A 113 -8.72 10.26 -1.55
CA ASN A 113 -8.05 10.16 -0.27
C ASN A 113 -8.38 11.39 0.60
N ASP A 114 -9.65 11.61 0.85
CA ASP A 114 -10.09 12.72 1.69
C ASP A 114 -10.61 12.21 3.04
#